data_bc7a1277b1d11b8c2289ecceb17bc905
#
_entry.id   bc7a1277b1d11b8c2289ecceb17bc905
#
_cell.length_a   1.000
_cell.length_b   1.000
_cell.length_c   1.000
_cell.angle_alpha   90.00
_cell.angle_beta   90.00
_cell.angle_gamma   90.00
#
_symmetry.space_group_name_H-M   'P 1'
#
loop_
_entity.id
_entity.type
_entity.pdbx_description
1 polymer ?
#
loop_
_entity_poly.entity_id
_entity_poly.type
_entity_poly.pdbx_seq_one_letter_code
_entity_poly.pdbx_strand_id
1 'polypeptide(L)'
;MKKLFFTLILLAGSYIFSQSVLGVSSSQEPQVRLHGYALYAFDDNHVDSYYSSTSFFEGSVLGGFQYGGGLEVMPYPATGVEITYLRLDSKAPMEYYDNAITFTTFDLAQNWLFLSFNKYVPFNEKVEPYAGLQVGMDIINVSNPDNGNINSNTKFAWGIKAGANIWANEKVGIKIQLGLMSAVQAVGGSFYFGTGGSGAGVSGFSTYYQFSLGGGLVFRAR
;
A
#
# COMPACT_ATOMS: atom_id res chain seq x y z
N MET A 1 -14.89 24.53 5.52
CA MET A 1 -14.82 23.66 4.34
C MET A 1 -14.27 22.26 4.64
N LYS A 2 -13.17 22.08 5.39
CA LYS A 2 -12.60 20.75 5.71
C LYS A 2 -13.56 19.79 6.47
N LYS A 3 -14.37 20.31 7.38
CA LYS A 3 -15.35 19.49 8.14
C LYS A 3 -16.51 18.97 7.28
N LEU A 4 -16.91 19.74 6.26
CA LEU A 4 -18.01 19.35 5.35
C LEU A 4 -17.59 18.18 4.43
N PHE A 5 -16.34 18.17 4.00
CA PHE A 5 -15.77 17.12 3.15
C PHE A 5 -15.68 15.77 3.88
N PHE A 6 -15.29 15.82 5.16
CA PHE A 6 -15.20 14.61 6.01
C PHE A 6 -16.58 14.01 6.30
N THR A 7 -17.59 14.87 6.51
CA THR A 7 -18.97 14.42 6.73
C THR A 7 -19.59 13.81 5.46
N LEU A 8 -19.23 14.33 4.29
CA LEU A 8 -19.71 13.80 3.01
C LEU A 8 -19.13 12.40 2.70
N ILE A 9 -17.85 12.17 3.03
CA ILE A 9 -17.19 10.87 2.88
C ILE A 9 -17.79 9.83 3.84
N LEU A 10 -18.09 10.22 5.09
CA LEU A 10 -18.74 9.35 6.07
C LEU A 10 -20.18 9.00 5.66
N LEU A 11 -20.94 9.96 5.13
CA LEU A 11 -22.29 9.73 4.64
C LEU A 11 -22.30 8.88 3.36
N ALA A 12 -21.38 9.08 2.43
CA ALA A 12 -21.23 8.22 1.26
C ALA A 12 -20.84 6.79 1.64
N GLY A 13 -19.94 6.61 2.61
CA GLY A 13 -19.55 5.31 3.16
C GLY A 13 -20.74 4.57 3.80
N SER A 14 -21.57 5.25 4.58
CA SER A 14 -22.74 4.65 5.22
C SER A 14 -23.85 4.26 4.22
N TYR A 15 -24.00 5.03 3.14
CA TYR A 15 -24.99 4.72 2.08
C TYR A 15 -24.59 3.49 1.26
N ILE A 16 -23.30 3.30 1.00
CA ILE A 16 -22.77 2.13 0.28
C ILE A 16 -22.90 0.87 1.15
N PHE A 17 -22.75 0.98 2.46
CA PHE A 17 -22.88 -0.15 3.38
C PHE A 17 -24.34 -0.56 3.63
N SER A 18 -25.28 0.37 3.66
CA SER A 18 -26.69 0.06 4.01
C SER A 18 -27.46 -0.66 2.90
N GLN A 19 -27.06 -0.52 1.66
CA GLN A 19 -27.73 -1.22 0.55
C GLN A 19 -27.36 -2.70 0.41
N SER A 20 -26.27 -3.13 1.04
CA SER A 20 -25.82 -4.53 0.97
C SER A 20 -26.42 -5.45 2.05
N VAL A 21 -27.15 -4.92 3.03
CA VAL A 21 -27.69 -5.70 4.18
C VAL A 21 -29.14 -6.15 3.98
N LEU A 22 -29.87 -5.57 3.06
CA LEU A 22 -31.28 -5.90 2.83
C LEU A 22 -31.46 -6.73 1.55
N GLY A 23 -31.37 -8.03 1.72
CA GLY A 23 -31.98 -9.00 0.81
C GLY A 23 -31.12 -9.49 -0.33
N VAL A 24 -30.46 -10.60 -0.15
CA VAL A 24 -30.52 -11.73 -1.09
C VAL A 24 -30.13 -13.01 -0.35
N SER A 25 -31.10 -13.85 -0.07
CA SER A 25 -30.90 -15.28 0.10
C SER A 25 -30.64 -15.86 -1.30
N SER A 26 -29.40 -15.75 -1.78
CA SER A 26 -28.96 -16.55 -2.91
C SER A 26 -27.92 -17.54 -2.40
N SER A 27 -28.23 -18.80 -2.49
CA SER A 27 -27.33 -19.94 -2.32
C SER A 27 -26.26 -20.01 -3.42
N GLN A 28 -25.64 -18.87 -3.79
CA GLN A 28 -24.51 -18.87 -4.69
C GLN A 28 -23.27 -19.20 -3.88
N GLU A 29 -22.55 -20.23 -4.33
CA GLU A 29 -21.24 -20.55 -3.78
C GLU A 29 -20.32 -19.32 -3.87
N PRO A 30 -19.51 -19.06 -2.83
CA PRO A 30 -18.61 -17.91 -2.84
C PRO A 30 -17.64 -18.01 -4.01
N GLN A 31 -17.56 -16.95 -4.81
CA GLN A 31 -16.61 -16.87 -5.91
C GLN A 31 -15.22 -16.62 -5.35
N VAL A 32 -14.24 -17.38 -5.83
CA VAL A 32 -12.83 -17.19 -5.51
C VAL A 32 -12.11 -16.59 -6.71
N ARG A 33 -11.30 -15.57 -6.48
CA ARG A 33 -10.50 -14.91 -7.51
C ARG A 33 -9.02 -14.90 -7.10
N LEU A 34 -8.15 -15.11 -8.09
CA LEU A 34 -6.70 -14.95 -7.97
C LEU A 34 -6.28 -13.68 -8.71
N HIS A 35 -5.41 -12.90 -8.10
CA HIS A 35 -4.89 -11.66 -8.66
C HIS A 35 -3.38 -11.73 -8.78
N GLY A 36 -2.85 -11.30 -9.93
CA GLY A 36 -1.44 -10.97 -10.11
C GLY A 36 -1.31 -9.47 -10.31
N TYR A 37 -0.33 -8.83 -9.65
CA TYR A 37 -0.12 -7.40 -9.68
C TYR A 37 1.22 -7.03 -10.30
N ALA A 38 1.21 -6.00 -11.13
CA ALA A 38 2.35 -5.34 -11.72
C ALA A 38 2.06 -3.83 -11.74
N LEU A 39 2.62 -3.09 -10.78
CA LEU A 39 2.34 -1.70 -10.53
C LEU A 39 3.64 -0.91 -10.59
N TYR A 40 3.56 0.37 -10.83
CA TYR A 40 4.64 1.32 -10.60
C TYR A 40 4.29 2.17 -9.38
N ALA A 41 5.12 2.14 -8.38
CA ALA A 41 5.03 3.00 -7.21
C ALA A 41 5.85 4.26 -7.46
N PHE A 42 5.26 5.43 -7.22
CA PHE A 42 5.92 6.72 -7.43
C PHE A 42 6.80 7.10 -6.24
N ASP A 43 7.76 7.99 -6.48
CA ASP A 43 8.66 8.50 -5.45
C ASP A 43 7.86 9.21 -4.34
N ASP A 44 8.25 9.00 -3.10
CA ASP A 44 7.85 9.84 -1.99
C ASP A 44 8.99 10.80 -1.64
N ASN A 45 8.81 12.05 -2.01
CA ASN A 45 9.77 13.13 -1.77
C ASN A 45 9.58 13.80 -0.40
N HIS A 46 8.67 13.29 0.43
CA HIS A 46 8.32 13.86 1.75
C HIS A 46 8.83 12.96 2.89
N VAL A 47 10.09 12.54 2.82
CA VAL A 47 10.70 11.96 4.03
C VAL A 47 10.94 13.11 5.01
N ASP A 48 10.39 12.97 6.22
CA ASP A 48 10.52 13.98 7.26
C ASP A 48 12.00 14.35 7.46
N SER A 49 12.34 15.59 7.18
CA SER A 49 13.64 16.15 7.51
C SER A 49 13.69 16.43 9.02
N TYR A 50 14.70 15.89 9.67
CA TYR A 50 14.96 16.15 11.08
C TYR A 50 16.16 17.08 11.21
N TYR A 51 15.95 18.21 11.86
CA TYR A 51 17.01 19.17 12.18
C TYR A 51 17.13 19.32 13.69
N SER A 52 18.31 19.03 14.20
CA SER A 52 18.71 19.31 15.57
C SER A 52 20.00 20.13 15.53
N SER A 53 20.38 20.74 16.65
CA SER A 53 21.64 21.50 16.73
C SER A 53 22.89 20.66 16.47
N THR A 54 22.81 19.34 16.51
CA THR A 54 23.92 18.40 16.37
C THR A 54 23.66 17.27 15.36
N SER A 55 22.46 17.19 14.78
CA SER A 55 22.09 16.11 13.86
C SER A 55 21.17 16.65 12.79
N PHE A 56 21.46 16.29 11.57
CA PHE A 56 20.68 16.62 10.40
C PHE A 56 20.41 15.34 9.61
N PHE A 57 19.23 15.23 9.06
CA PHE A 57 18.80 14.10 8.25
C PHE A 57 17.78 14.56 7.23
N GLU A 58 18.04 14.29 5.96
CA GLU A 58 17.15 14.55 4.84
C GLU A 58 17.26 13.45 3.80
N GLY A 59 16.17 13.07 3.17
CA GLY A 59 16.18 12.04 2.14
C GLY A 59 14.88 11.87 1.41
N SER A 60 14.86 10.91 0.49
CA SER A 60 13.67 10.50 -0.25
C SER A 60 13.61 8.98 -0.39
N VAL A 61 12.41 8.46 -0.55
CA VAL A 61 12.21 7.05 -0.93
C VAL A 61 11.85 7.03 -2.41
N LEU A 62 12.72 6.42 -3.20
CA LEU A 62 12.48 6.28 -4.63
C LEU A 62 11.35 5.28 -4.86
N GLY A 63 10.58 5.53 -5.89
CA GLY A 63 9.59 4.59 -6.40
C GLY A 63 10.23 3.41 -7.14
N GLY A 64 9.41 2.63 -7.79
CA GLY A 64 9.90 1.50 -8.55
C GLY A 64 8.82 0.54 -8.98
N PHE A 65 9.24 -0.57 -9.55
CA PHE A 65 8.35 -1.64 -9.95
C PHE A 65 7.89 -2.44 -8.72
N GLN A 66 6.58 -2.44 -8.49
CA GLN A 66 5.93 -3.16 -7.43
C GLN A 66 5.16 -4.35 -8.01
N TYR A 67 5.34 -5.54 -7.46
CA TYR A 67 4.73 -6.76 -7.94
C TYR A 67 4.24 -7.65 -6.81
N GLY A 68 3.29 -8.51 -7.13
CA GLY A 68 2.74 -9.42 -6.14
C GLY A 68 1.52 -10.17 -6.58
N GLY A 69 0.74 -10.63 -5.61
CA GLY A 69 -0.47 -11.38 -5.85
C GLY A 69 -1.48 -11.27 -4.73
N GLY A 70 -2.70 -11.70 -5.02
CA GLY A 70 -3.78 -11.71 -4.05
C GLY A 70 -4.75 -12.88 -4.24
N LEU A 71 -5.37 -13.26 -3.16
CA LEU A 71 -6.48 -14.21 -3.12
C LEU A 71 -7.71 -13.49 -2.59
N GLU A 72 -8.76 -13.44 -3.38
CA GLU A 72 -10.01 -12.80 -3.04
C GLU A 72 -11.15 -13.81 -2.97
N VAL A 73 -11.94 -13.70 -1.93
CA VAL A 73 -13.20 -14.42 -1.76
C VAL A 73 -14.33 -13.40 -1.83
N MET A 74 -15.35 -13.68 -2.61
CA MET A 74 -16.56 -12.87 -2.72
C MET A 74 -17.71 -13.52 -1.96
N PRO A 75 -17.89 -13.21 -0.67
CA PRO A 75 -18.95 -13.80 0.14
C PRO A 75 -20.34 -13.32 -0.29
N TYR A 76 -20.41 -12.16 -0.91
CA TYR A 76 -21.65 -11.57 -1.44
C TYR A 76 -21.40 -11.02 -2.85
N PRO A 77 -22.46 -10.93 -3.68
CA PRO A 77 -22.37 -10.26 -4.97
C PRO A 77 -21.74 -8.86 -4.84
N ALA A 78 -20.80 -8.56 -5.72
CA ALA A 78 -20.13 -7.26 -5.77
C ALA A 78 -19.36 -6.85 -4.49
N THR A 79 -19.02 -7.79 -3.61
CA THR A 79 -18.22 -7.52 -2.41
C THR A 79 -17.14 -8.59 -2.25
N GLY A 80 -15.89 -8.17 -2.22
CA GLY A 80 -14.72 -9.05 -2.09
C GLY A 80 -13.94 -8.78 -0.81
N VAL A 81 -13.39 -9.84 -0.23
CA VAL A 81 -12.38 -9.79 0.82
C VAL A 81 -11.12 -10.43 0.26
N GLU A 82 -10.03 -9.68 0.23
CA GLU A 82 -8.80 -10.10 -0.45
C GLU A 82 -7.60 -10.03 0.51
N ILE A 83 -6.78 -11.07 0.52
CA ILE A 83 -5.44 -11.01 1.09
C ILE A 83 -4.47 -10.71 -0.06
N THR A 84 -3.71 -9.62 0.07
CA THR A 84 -2.80 -9.13 -0.96
C THR A 84 -1.38 -9.06 -0.40
N TYR A 85 -0.43 -9.59 -1.16
CA TYR A 85 1.01 -9.39 -0.94
C TYR A 85 1.58 -8.58 -2.10
N LEU A 86 2.33 -7.51 -1.79
CA LEU A 86 3.06 -6.71 -2.77
C LEU A 86 4.50 -6.52 -2.30
N ARG A 87 5.43 -6.58 -3.23
CA ARG A 87 6.85 -6.30 -3.00
C ARG A 87 7.33 -5.16 -3.88
N LEU A 88 8.11 -4.27 -3.28
CA LEU A 88 8.84 -3.21 -3.94
C LEU A 88 10.29 -3.26 -3.49
N ASP A 89 11.21 -3.39 -4.44
CA ASP A 89 12.63 -3.19 -4.22
C ASP A 89 13.01 -1.81 -4.78
N SER A 90 13.57 -0.95 -3.95
CA SER A 90 13.80 0.46 -4.23
C SER A 90 15.06 0.96 -3.52
N LYS A 91 15.32 2.25 -3.60
CA LYS A 91 16.46 2.91 -2.98
C LYS A 91 16.03 4.14 -2.21
N ALA A 92 16.79 4.45 -1.16
CA ALA A 92 16.60 5.64 -0.36
C ALA A 92 17.92 6.44 -0.31
N PRO A 93 18.11 7.44 -1.20
CA PRO A 93 19.21 8.36 -1.08
C PRO A 93 18.99 9.28 0.14
N MET A 94 19.99 9.33 1.01
CA MET A 94 19.93 10.03 2.28
C MET A 94 21.18 10.89 2.47
N GLU A 95 20.97 12.12 2.95
CA GLU A 95 22.00 13.01 3.44
C GLU A 95 21.88 13.14 4.96
N TYR A 96 22.95 12.93 5.66
CA TYR A 96 22.98 13.03 7.12
C TYR A 96 24.30 13.59 7.64
N TYR A 97 24.24 14.15 8.85
CA TYR A 97 25.43 14.69 9.52
C TYR A 97 25.94 13.70 10.58
N ASP A 98 27.15 13.23 10.38
CA ASP A 98 27.92 12.43 11.32
C ASP A 98 29.37 12.89 11.32
N ASN A 99 29.69 13.90 12.13
CA ASN A 99 30.95 14.65 12.12
C ASN A 99 31.27 15.36 10.79
N ALA A 100 30.66 14.98 9.69
CA ALA A 100 30.68 15.61 8.38
C ALA A 100 29.36 15.30 7.65
N ILE A 101 29.02 16.10 6.64
CA ILE A 101 27.91 15.80 5.74
C ILE A 101 28.25 14.53 4.95
N THR A 102 27.43 13.51 5.07
CA THR A 102 27.62 12.21 4.43
C THR A 102 26.40 11.88 3.58
N PHE A 103 26.66 11.36 2.37
CA PHE A 103 25.63 10.89 1.46
C PHE A 103 25.73 9.38 1.32
N THR A 104 24.62 8.67 1.52
CA THR A 104 24.54 7.23 1.32
C THR A 104 23.22 6.87 0.67
N THR A 105 23.25 5.97 -0.29
CA THR A 105 22.04 5.43 -0.90
C THR A 105 21.77 4.05 -0.34
N PHE A 106 20.76 3.97 0.51
CA PHE A 106 20.34 2.70 1.12
C PHE A 106 19.51 1.88 0.14
N ASP A 107 19.70 0.55 0.16
CA ASP A 107 18.81 -0.38 -0.50
C ASP A 107 17.59 -0.64 0.39
N LEU A 108 16.42 -0.53 -0.19
CA LEU A 108 15.13 -0.63 0.50
C LEU A 108 14.28 -1.73 -0.13
N ALA A 109 13.84 -2.69 0.66
CA ALA A 109 12.87 -3.69 0.26
C ALA A 109 11.63 -3.60 1.14
N GLN A 110 10.48 -3.34 0.53
CA GLN A 110 9.19 -3.23 1.19
C GLN A 110 8.33 -4.44 0.84
N ASN A 111 7.74 -5.05 1.86
CA ASN A 111 6.87 -6.20 1.73
C ASN A 111 5.53 -5.87 2.40
N TRP A 112 4.55 -5.53 1.59
CA TRP A 112 3.22 -5.15 2.02
C TRP A 112 2.33 -6.39 2.11
N LEU A 113 1.71 -6.60 3.25
CA LEU A 113 0.69 -7.63 3.45
C LEU A 113 -0.60 -6.95 3.88
N PHE A 114 -1.63 -7.03 3.05
CA PHE A 114 -2.91 -6.37 3.27
C PHE A 114 -4.07 -7.35 3.33
N LEU A 115 -5.02 -7.05 4.20
CA LEU A 115 -6.40 -7.47 4.11
C LEU A 115 -7.20 -6.34 3.47
N SER A 116 -7.85 -6.61 2.35
CA SER A 116 -8.57 -5.62 1.56
C SER A 116 -10.06 -5.95 1.50
N PHE A 117 -10.87 -4.91 1.55
CA PHE A 117 -12.32 -4.96 1.35
C PHE A 117 -12.66 -4.22 0.07
N ASN A 118 -13.10 -4.95 -0.93
CA ASN A 118 -13.37 -4.44 -2.26
C ASN A 118 -14.87 -4.39 -2.51
N LYS A 119 -15.34 -3.26 -3.05
CA LYS A 119 -16.70 -3.11 -3.56
C LYS A 119 -16.66 -2.95 -5.06
N TYR A 120 -17.37 -3.82 -5.74
CA TYR A 120 -17.49 -3.85 -7.19
C TYR A 120 -18.79 -3.18 -7.63
N VAL A 121 -18.74 -2.50 -8.76
CA VAL A 121 -19.91 -1.90 -9.41
C VAL A 121 -19.98 -2.49 -10.82
N PRO A 122 -20.77 -3.54 -11.07
CA PRO A 122 -20.87 -4.11 -12.40
C PRO A 122 -21.42 -3.05 -13.37
N PHE A 123 -20.59 -2.62 -14.31
CA PHE A 123 -20.99 -1.65 -15.33
C PHE A 123 -21.60 -2.34 -16.53
N ASN A 124 -21.01 -3.46 -16.93
CA ASN A 124 -21.50 -4.38 -17.95
C ASN A 124 -20.86 -5.76 -17.76
N GLU A 125 -21.14 -6.72 -18.66
CA GLU A 125 -20.62 -8.09 -18.56
C GLU A 125 -19.08 -8.18 -18.62
N LYS A 126 -18.42 -7.17 -19.22
CA LYS A 126 -16.98 -7.16 -19.44
C LYS A 126 -16.22 -6.25 -18.51
N VAL A 127 -16.82 -5.19 -18.00
CA VAL A 127 -16.14 -4.17 -17.20
C VAL A 127 -16.74 -4.09 -15.81
N GLU A 128 -15.90 -4.29 -14.83
CA GLU A 128 -16.29 -4.34 -13.41
C GLU A 128 -15.40 -3.36 -12.62
N PRO A 129 -15.77 -2.07 -12.56
CA PRO A 129 -15.11 -1.09 -11.71
C PRO A 129 -15.18 -1.49 -10.25
N TYR A 130 -14.16 -1.11 -9.47
CA TYR A 130 -14.13 -1.35 -8.03
C TYR A 130 -13.41 -0.24 -7.27
N ALA A 131 -13.74 -0.18 -5.99
CA ALA A 131 -12.96 0.57 -5.02
C ALA A 131 -12.80 -0.29 -3.76
N GLY A 132 -11.70 -0.12 -3.04
CA GLY A 132 -11.40 -0.91 -1.86
C GLY A 132 -10.59 -0.15 -0.83
N LEU A 133 -10.79 -0.57 0.41
CA LEU A 133 -9.98 -0.19 1.57
C LEU A 133 -9.09 -1.36 1.93
N GLN A 134 -7.88 -1.06 2.39
CA GLN A 134 -6.93 -2.09 2.80
C GLN A 134 -6.25 -1.70 4.12
N VAL A 135 -6.05 -2.70 4.96
CA VAL A 135 -5.33 -2.58 6.23
C VAL A 135 -4.37 -3.74 6.37
N GLY A 136 -3.24 -3.51 7.00
CA GLY A 136 -2.24 -4.56 7.13
C GLY A 136 -0.92 -4.06 7.70
N MET A 137 0.17 -4.56 7.14
CA MET A 137 1.51 -4.24 7.57
C MET A 137 2.45 -4.07 6.37
N ASP A 138 3.49 -3.27 6.58
CA ASP A 138 4.64 -3.17 5.71
C ASP A 138 5.88 -3.63 6.47
N ILE A 139 6.54 -4.66 5.97
CA ILE A 139 7.81 -5.17 6.48
C ILE A 139 8.92 -4.56 5.64
N ILE A 140 9.62 -3.60 6.21
CA ILE A 140 10.65 -2.83 5.54
C ILE A 140 12.01 -3.38 5.93
N ASN A 141 12.81 -3.75 4.94
CA ASN A 141 14.21 -4.12 5.12
C ASN A 141 15.07 -3.02 4.49
N VAL A 142 15.99 -2.50 5.27
CA VAL A 142 16.94 -1.47 4.87
C VAL A 142 18.34 -2.03 4.97
N SER A 143 19.09 -1.94 3.90
CA SER A 143 20.50 -2.34 3.85
C SER A 143 21.37 -1.13 3.56
N ASN A 144 22.42 -0.96 4.36
CA ASN A 144 23.44 0.02 4.11
C ASN A 144 24.57 -0.63 3.28
N PRO A 145 24.78 -0.23 2.02
CA PRO A 145 25.79 -0.84 1.16
C PRO A 145 27.24 -0.54 1.63
N ASP A 146 27.45 0.54 2.39
CA ASP A 146 28.79 0.97 2.80
C ASP A 146 29.35 0.10 3.93
N ASN A 147 28.50 -0.42 4.81
CA ASN A 147 28.91 -1.23 5.96
C ASN A 147 28.24 -2.61 6.04
N GLY A 148 27.32 -2.93 5.13
CA GLY A 148 26.63 -4.21 5.06
C GLY A 148 25.58 -4.42 6.17
N ASN A 149 25.27 -3.42 6.98
CA ASN A 149 24.28 -3.54 8.04
C ASN A 149 22.87 -3.63 7.45
N ILE A 150 22.07 -4.58 7.94
CA ILE A 150 20.68 -4.80 7.55
C ILE A 150 19.80 -4.62 8.78
N ASN A 151 18.76 -3.80 8.64
CA ASN A 151 17.72 -3.64 9.64
C ASN A 151 16.34 -3.93 9.03
N SER A 152 15.50 -4.59 9.82
CA SER A 152 14.12 -4.88 9.46
C SER A 152 13.18 -4.26 10.46
N ASN A 153 12.12 -3.64 9.97
CA ASN A 153 11.06 -3.08 10.80
C ASN A 153 9.69 -3.36 10.20
N THR A 154 8.70 -3.58 11.06
CA THR A 154 7.32 -3.79 10.63
C THR A 154 6.48 -2.62 11.07
N LYS A 155 5.76 -2.00 10.14
CA LYS A 155 4.87 -0.86 10.37
C LYS A 155 3.43 -1.24 10.09
N PHE A 156 2.51 -0.66 10.85
CA PHE A 156 1.10 -0.71 10.48
C PHE A 156 0.90 0.02 9.15
N ALA A 157 0.12 -0.58 8.28
CA ALA A 157 -0.15 -0.03 6.96
C ALA A 157 -1.65 0.02 6.68
N TRP A 158 -2.05 1.03 5.94
CA TRP A 158 -3.40 1.15 5.40
C TRP A 158 -3.33 1.72 3.99
N GLY A 159 -4.41 1.60 3.26
CA GLY A 159 -4.48 2.18 1.93
C GLY A 159 -5.88 2.17 1.36
N ILE A 160 -5.98 2.83 0.23
CA ILE A 160 -7.16 2.82 -0.64
C ILE A 160 -6.73 2.40 -2.04
N LYS A 161 -7.59 1.68 -2.71
CA LYS A 161 -7.38 1.30 -4.11
C LYS A 161 -8.67 1.47 -4.90
N ALA A 162 -8.51 1.78 -6.18
CA ALA A 162 -9.62 1.87 -7.12
C ALA A 162 -9.15 1.38 -8.50
N GLY A 163 -10.07 0.84 -9.28
CA GLY A 163 -9.71 0.34 -10.58
C GLY A 163 -10.87 -0.31 -11.32
N ALA A 164 -10.53 -1.13 -12.28
CA ALA A 164 -11.50 -1.93 -13.03
C ALA A 164 -10.91 -3.28 -13.43
N ASN A 165 -11.72 -4.31 -13.37
CA ASN A 165 -11.44 -5.58 -14.02
C ASN A 165 -12.10 -5.57 -15.42
N ILE A 166 -11.34 -5.91 -16.42
CA ILE A 166 -11.80 -6.01 -17.83
C ILE A 166 -11.72 -7.49 -18.21
N TRP A 167 -12.86 -8.14 -18.31
CA TRP A 167 -12.97 -9.57 -18.54
C TRP A 167 -12.82 -9.89 -20.02
N ALA A 168 -11.79 -10.67 -20.37
CA ALA A 168 -11.61 -11.20 -21.71
C ALA A 168 -12.56 -12.39 -21.98
N ASN A 169 -12.85 -13.17 -20.94
CA ASN A 169 -13.83 -14.25 -20.92
C ASN A 169 -14.36 -14.46 -19.48
N GLU A 170 -15.15 -15.47 -19.25
CA GLU A 170 -15.75 -15.75 -17.92
C GLU A 170 -14.72 -16.01 -16.81
N LYS A 171 -13.51 -16.42 -17.15
CA LYS A 171 -12.49 -16.86 -16.17
C LYS A 171 -11.28 -15.94 -16.06
N VAL A 172 -10.94 -15.20 -17.14
CA VAL A 172 -9.70 -14.42 -17.20
C VAL A 172 -9.99 -12.99 -17.56
N GLY A 173 -9.40 -12.08 -16.84
CA GLY A 173 -9.49 -10.64 -17.07
C GLY A 173 -8.17 -9.93 -16.80
N ILE A 174 -8.11 -8.69 -17.24
CA ILE A 174 -7.05 -7.72 -16.95
C ILE A 174 -7.57 -6.78 -15.87
N LYS A 175 -6.75 -6.52 -14.88
CA LYS A 175 -7.01 -5.53 -13.82
C LYS A 175 -6.22 -4.27 -14.11
N ILE A 176 -6.85 -3.11 -13.99
CA ILE A 176 -6.19 -1.80 -13.94
C ILE A 176 -6.43 -1.24 -12.55
N GLN A 177 -5.40 -0.70 -11.90
CA GLN A 177 -5.48 -0.26 -10.52
C GLN A 177 -4.69 1.03 -10.28
N LEU A 178 -5.30 1.92 -9.51
CA LEU A 178 -4.67 3.02 -8.78
C LEU A 178 -4.65 2.63 -7.30
N GLY A 179 -3.58 2.94 -6.61
CA GLY A 179 -3.45 2.70 -5.17
C GLY A 179 -2.78 3.86 -4.46
N LEU A 180 -3.23 4.14 -3.26
CA LEU A 180 -2.54 4.97 -2.30
C LEU A 180 -2.34 4.13 -1.04
N MET A 181 -1.09 3.91 -0.66
CA MET A 181 -0.71 3.15 0.52
C MET A 181 0.05 4.06 1.47
N SER A 182 -0.10 3.79 2.75
CA SER A 182 0.60 4.51 3.80
C SER A 182 1.08 3.54 4.86
N ALA A 183 2.34 3.63 5.24
CA ALA A 183 2.86 2.97 6.41
C ALA A 183 3.01 4.01 7.53
N VAL A 184 2.34 3.72 8.65
CA VAL A 184 2.28 4.62 9.80
C VAL A 184 3.27 4.15 10.83
N GLN A 185 4.10 5.07 11.28
CA GLN A 185 4.95 4.79 12.41
C GLN A 185 4.13 4.90 13.69
N ALA A 186 4.01 3.80 14.43
CA ALA A 186 3.45 3.84 15.78
C ALA A 186 4.34 4.71 16.68
N VAL A 187 3.71 5.39 17.64
CA VAL A 187 4.39 6.23 18.61
C VAL A 187 5.58 5.50 19.22
N GLY A 188 6.79 6.01 19.00
CA GLY A 188 7.99 5.55 19.69
C GLY A 188 9.12 4.96 18.84
N GLY A 189 8.98 4.81 17.53
CA GLY A 189 10.07 4.30 16.71
C GLY A 189 10.28 5.09 15.41
N SER A 190 11.46 5.56 15.15
CA SER A 190 11.89 6.14 13.88
C SER A 190 12.99 5.30 13.25
N PHE A 191 13.05 5.27 11.94
CA PHE A 191 14.28 4.87 11.27
C PHE A 191 15.26 6.03 11.31
N TYR A 192 16.48 5.76 11.68
CA TYR A 192 17.57 6.66 11.35
C TYR A 192 18.63 5.86 10.59
N PHE A 193 19.32 6.55 9.71
CA PHE A 193 20.39 6.00 8.89
C PHE A 193 21.66 6.78 9.24
N GLY A 194 22.72 6.10 9.59
CA GLY A 194 23.97 6.74 9.99
C GLY A 194 25.18 5.82 9.86
N THR A 195 26.39 6.34 10.07
CA THR A 195 27.65 5.59 9.98
C THR A 195 27.76 4.47 11.01
N GLY A 196 27.00 4.56 12.11
CA GLY A 196 26.85 3.49 13.11
C GLY A 196 25.90 2.38 12.68
N GLY A 197 25.30 2.46 11.49
CA GLY A 197 24.31 1.53 10.94
C GLY A 197 22.95 2.18 10.76
N SER A 198 22.05 1.45 10.11
CA SER A 198 20.64 1.75 10.16
C SER A 198 20.12 1.42 11.56
N GLY A 199 19.39 2.29 12.19
CA GLY A 199 18.88 2.09 13.54
C GLY A 199 17.42 2.53 13.70
N ALA A 200 16.77 2.08 14.75
CA ALA A 200 15.49 2.60 15.17
C ALA A 200 15.72 3.60 16.30
N GLY A 201 15.25 4.80 16.16
CA GLY A 201 15.28 5.85 17.19
C GLY A 201 13.87 6.29 17.57
N VAL A 202 13.75 7.03 18.66
CA VAL A 202 12.48 7.66 19.03
C VAL A 202 12.37 8.98 18.28
N SER A 203 11.42 9.09 17.37
CA SER A 203 11.08 10.37 16.75
C SER A 203 9.58 10.49 16.57
N GLY A 204 9.12 11.68 16.34
CA GLY A 204 7.73 11.96 16.04
C GLY A 204 7.23 11.23 14.78
N PHE A 205 5.96 11.35 14.53
CA PHE A 205 5.23 10.69 13.45
C PHE A 205 5.91 10.83 12.09
N SER A 206 6.48 9.75 11.59
CA SER A 206 6.91 9.65 10.20
C SER A 206 5.92 8.75 9.48
N THR A 207 5.08 9.35 8.68
CA THR A 207 4.13 8.65 7.81
C THR A 207 4.55 8.92 6.38
N TYR A 208 4.79 7.88 5.61
CA TYR A 208 5.01 8.08 4.18
C TYR A 208 3.81 7.58 3.38
N TYR A 209 3.61 8.20 2.23
CA TYR A 209 2.52 7.91 1.31
C TYR A 209 3.09 7.44 -0.01
N GLN A 210 2.66 6.29 -0.46
CA GLN A 210 3.06 5.73 -1.73
C GLN A 210 1.87 5.62 -2.67
N PHE A 211 1.91 6.42 -3.73
CA PHE A 211 0.96 6.32 -4.82
C PHE A 211 1.45 5.27 -5.82
N SER A 212 0.57 4.43 -6.32
CA SER A 212 0.88 3.42 -7.31
C SER A 212 -0.15 3.37 -8.43
N LEU A 213 0.33 3.06 -9.63
CA LEU A 213 -0.49 2.89 -10.83
C LEU A 213 -0.01 1.65 -11.58
N GLY A 214 -0.94 0.88 -12.08
CA GLY A 214 -0.60 -0.27 -12.92
C GLY A 214 -1.76 -1.19 -13.13
N GLY A 215 -1.46 -2.47 -13.23
CA GLY A 215 -2.48 -3.47 -13.49
C GLY A 215 -2.01 -4.87 -13.14
N GLY A 216 -2.67 -5.84 -13.77
CA GLY A 216 -2.36 -7.23 -13.54
C GLY A 216 -3.36 -8.14 -14.21
N LEU A 217 -3.33 -9.38 -13.79
CA LEU A 217 -4.27 -10.41 -14.24
C LEU A 217 -5.23 -10.76 -13.11
N VAL A 218 -6.46 -11.06 -13.48
CA VAL A 218 -7.46 -11.59 -12.55
C VAL A 218 -8.06 -12.86 -13.13
N PHE A 219 -8.16 -13.88 -12.28
CA PHE A 219 -8.71 -15.19 -12.63
C PHE A 219 -9.85 -15.53 -11.67
N ARG A 220 -10.97 -15.96 -12.22
CA ARG A 220 -12.06 -16.61 -11.46
C ARG A 220 -11.74 -18.09 -11.35
N ALA A 221 -11.48 -18.57 -10.13
CA ALA A 221 -11.20 -19.97 -9.86
C ALA A 221 -12.50 -20.80 -9.78
N ARG A 222 -13.58 -20.16 -9.36
CA ARG A 222 -14.94 -20.69 -9.32
C ARG A 222 -15.96 -19.56 -9.42
#